data_d5c20b9a3647e10a2af40864058fc52f
#
_entry.id   d5c20b9a3647e10a2af40864058fc52f
#
_cell.length_a   1.000
_cell.length_b   1.000
_cell.length_c   1.000
_cell.angle_alpha   90.00
_cell.angle_beta   90.00
_cell.angle_gamma   90.00
#
_symmetry.space_group_name_H-M   'P 1'
#
loop_
_entity.id
_entity.type
_entity.pdbx_description
1 polymer ?
#
loop_
_entity_poly.entity_id
_entity_poly.type
_entity_poly.pdbx_seq_one_letter_code
_entity_poly.pdbx_strand_id
1 'polypeptide(L)'
;PVRWVLLSGDVEDQKIADQAAIEMFPDDKILNTWLRLAPERVPIEGLPARTCWLGYGARRKLMLKLNELVGEGIISAPVAVSRDHLDAGATAFPRRETENMPDGSDAIGDWPYLNAMLNVSGGADMVTIHQNGGDIGGSISAGMTVIIDGSAETAVRIDRVFTTDPGIGVVRYADAGVSKAQEFLENSDIRGNFV
;
A
#
# COMPACT_ATOMS: atom_id res chain seq x y z
N PRO A 1 4.68 0.42 -2.49
CA PRO A 1 4.22 -0.85 -3.05
C PRO A 1 3.18 -1.53 -2.15
N VAL A 2 2.19 -2.16 -2.76
CA VAL A 2 1.19 -2.99 -2.09
C VAL A 2 1.32 -4.42 -2.60
N ARG A 3 1.15 -5.39 -1.70
CA ARG A 3 1.23 -6.81 -2.03
C ARG A 3 -0.05 -7.50 -1.61
N TRP A 4 -0.58 -8.33 -2.48
CA TRP A 4 -1.62 -9.30 -2.12
C TRP A 4 -1.08 -10.72 -2.19
N VAL A 5 -1.44 -11.52 -1.21
CA VAL A 5 -1.02 -12.92 -1.05
C VAL A 5 -2.27 -13.78 -0.93
N LEU A 6 -2.44 -14.75 -1.82
CA LEU A 6 -3.59 -15.65 -1.85
C LEU A 6 -3.39 -16.77 -0.84
N LEU A 7 -4.15 -16.73 0.25
CA LEU A 7 -4.01 -17.71 1.35
C LEU A 7 -4.56 -19.09 0.98
N SER A 8 -5.28 -19.21 -0.13
CA SER A 8 -5.66 -20.50 -0.70
C SER A 8 -4.46 -21.32 -1.18
N GLY A 9 -3.37 -20.66 -1.56
CA GLY A 9 -2.28 -21.30 -2.27
C GLY A 9 -2.58 -21.58 -3.75
N ASP A 10 -3.76 -21.22 -4.24
CA ASP A 10 -4.19 -21.46 -5.62
C ASP A 10 -3.72 -20.34 -6.56
N VAL A 11 -3.04 -20.74 -7.62
CA VAL A 11 -2.57 -19.82 -8.67
C VAL A 11 -3.74 -19.22 -9.48
N GLU A 12 -4.87 -19.92 -9.56
CA GLU A 12 -6.05 -19.40 -10.26
C GLU A 12 -6.65 -18.22 -9.50
N ASP A 13 -6.68 -18.25 -8.18
CA ASP A 13 -7.09 -17.11 -7.35
C ASP A 13 -6.19 -15.89 -7.59
N GLN A 14 -4.88 -16.10 -7.80
CA GLN A 14 -3.96 -15.02 -8.15
C GLN A 14 -4.27 -14.43 -9.53
N LYS A 15 -4.58 -15.26 -10.53
CA LYS A 15 -4.96 -14.77 -11.86
C LYS A 15 -6.24 -13.94 -11.80
N ILE A 16 -7.21 -14.36 -10.99
CA ILE A 16 -8.46 -13.61 -10.76
C ILE A 16 -8.15 -12.23 -10.15
N ALA A 17 -7.30 -12.18 -9.13
CA ALA A 17 -6.92 -10.93 -8.48
C ALA A 17 -6.14 -10.00 -9.43
N ASP A 18 -5.18 -10.54 -10.20
CA ASP A 18 -4.42 -9.80 -11.20
C ASP A 18 -5.34 -9.27 -12.31
N GLN A 19 -6.30 -10.07 -12.78
CA GLN A 19 -7.26 -9.67 -13.80
C GLN A 19 -8.20 -8.57 -13.30
N ALA A 20 -8.68 -8.66 -12.07
CA ALA A 20 -9.47 -7.59 -11.45
C ALA A 20 -8.72 -6.25 -11.43
N ALA A 21 -7.43 -6.27 -11.12
CA ALA A 21 -6.60 -5.06 -11.15
C ALA A 21 -6.45 -4.49 -12.57
N ILE A 22 -6.24 -5.33 -13.58
CA ILE A 22 -6.16 -4.92 -15.00
C ILE A 22 -7.46 -4.25 -15.44
N GLU A 23 -8.61 -4.84 -15.12
CA GLU A 23 -9.93 -4.34 -15.51
C GLU A 23 -10.30 -3.03 -14.81
N MET A 24 -9.90 -2.86 -13.56
CA MET A 24 -10.15 -1.64 -12.80
C MET A 24 -9.29 -0.45 -13.23
N PHE A 25 -8.10 -0.70 -13.77
CA PHE A 25 -7.13 0.33 -14.14
C PHE A 25 -6.64 0.16 -15.59
N PRO A 26 -7.54 0.20 -16.58
CA PRO A 26 -7.18 -0.10 -17.98
C PRO A 26 -6.17 0.89 -18.57
N ASP A 27 -6.13 2.12 -18.06
CA ASP A 27 -5.24 3.17 -18.56
C ASP A 27 -3.85 3.14 -17.91
N ASP A 28 -3.64 2.35 -16.84
CA ASP A 28 -2.33 2.18 -16.21
C ASP A 28 -1.49 1.16 -17.00
N LYS A 29 -0.76 1.69 -17.98
CA LYS A 29 0.07 0.86 -18.88
C LYS A 29 1.18 0.11 -18.15
N ILE A 30 1.75 0.71 -17.10
CA ILE A 30 2.84 0.09 -16.34
C ILE A 30 2.31 -1.09 -15.53
N LEU A 31 1.24 -0.87 -14.77
CA LEU A 31 0.56 -1.93 -14.02
C LEU A 31 0.12 -3.08 -14.94
N ASN A 32 -0.56 -2.75 -16.04
CA ASN A 32 -1.08 -3.75 -16.97
C ASN A 32 0.03 -4.56 -17.65
N THR A 33 1.14 -3.92 -18.03
CA THR A 33 2.30 -4.63 -18.58
C THR A 33 2.90 -5.60 -17.55
N TRP A 34 3.08 -5.13 -16.33
CA TRP A 34 3.59 -5.95 -15.23
C TRP A 34 2.71 -7.16 -14.96
N LEU A 35 1.40 -6.96 -14.75
CA LEU A 35 0.47 -8.04 -14.41
C LEU A 35 0.31 -9.08 -15.53
N ARG A 36 0.46 -8.68 -16.79
CA ARG A 36 0.43 -9.62 -17.94
C ARG A 36 1.70 -10.44 -18.06
N LEU A 37 2.86 -9.86 -17.76
CA LEU A 37 4.16 -10.53 -17.93
C LEU A 37 4.57 -11.34 -16.68
N ALA A 38 4.18 -10.91 -15.50
CA ALA A 38 4.60 -11.52 -14.25
C ALA A 38 4.29 -13.01 -14.14
N PRO A 39 3.11 -13.52 -14.56
CA PRO A 39 2.81 -14.95 -14.49
C PRO A 39 3.79 -15.84 -15.26
N GLU A 40 4.38 -15.31 -16.31
CA GLU A 40 5.33 -16.05 -17.17
C GLU A 40 6.79 -15.84 -16.76
N ARG A 41 7.09 -14.76 -16.06
CA ARG A 41 8.46 -14.31 -15.80
C ARG A 41 8.90 -14.42 -14.35
N VAL A 42 7.96 -14.47 -13.42
CA VAL A 42 8.25 -14.49 -11.99
C VAL A 42 7.80 -15.83 -11.42
N PRO A 43 8.72 -16.68 -10.97
CA PRO A 43 8.37 -17.94 -10.32
C PRO A 43 7.61 -17.68 -9.02
N ILE A 44 6.67 -18.56 -8.71
CA ILE A 44 5.97 -18.56 -7.43
C ILE A 44 6.78 -19.42 -6.46
N GLU A 45 7.20 -18.80 -5.37
CA GLU A 45 7.86 -19.50 -4.25
C GLU A 45 7.00 -19.30 -3.01
N GLY A 46 6.45 -20.39 -2.47
CA GLY A 46 5.47 -20.33 -1.37
C GLY A 46 4.07 -20.00 -1.85
N LEU A 47 3.37 -19.14 -1.11
CA LEU A 47 2.01 -18.71 -1.48
C LEU A 47 2.03 -17.78 -2.71
N PRO A 48 1.05 -17.93 -3.62
CA PRO A 48 0.92 -17.01 -4.75
C PRO A 48 0.77 -15.57 -4.26
N ALA A 49 1.60 -14.68 -4.79
CA ALA A 49 1.63 -13.29 -4.36
C ALA A 49 1.95 -12.35 -5.53
N ARG A 50 1.43 -11.13 -5.45
CA ARG A 50 1.75 -10.07 -6.40
C ARG A 50 2.06 -8.77 -5.67
N THR A 51 3.11 -8.08 -6.10
CA THR A 51 3.46 -6.75 -5.61
C THR A 51 3.27 -5.74 -6.73
N CYS A 52 2.58 -4.63 -6.44
CA CYS A 52 2.31 -3.57 -7.41
C CYS A 52 2.46 -2.20 -6.77
N TRP A 53 2.65 -1.18 -7.61
CA TRP A 53 2.60 0.23 -7.22
C TRP A 53 1.25 0.79 -7.63
N LEU A 54 0.45 1.14 -6.63
CA LEU A 54 -0.86 1.77 -6.82
C LEU A 54 -0.87 3.10 -6.06
N GLY A 55 -1.36 4.14 -6.71
CA GLY A 55 -1.48 5.47 -6.13
C GLY A 55 -2.59 5.58 -5.08
N TYR A 56 -2.71 6.79 -4.50
CA TYR A 56 -3.79 7.13 -3.58
C TYR A 56 -5.17 6.88 -4.23
N GLY A 57 -6.05 6.28 -3.48
CA GLY A 57 -7.40 5.90 -3.92
C GLY A 57 -7.46 4.60 -4.73
N ALA A 58 -6.45 4.28 -5.54
CA ALA A 58 -6.43 3.04 -6.32
C ALA A 58 -6.26 1.80 -5.42
N ARG A 59 -5.40 1.88 -4.40
CA ARG A 59 -5.23 0.79 -3.40
C ARG A 59 -6.56 0.44 -2.74
N ARG A 60 -7.26 1.44 -2.21
CA ARG A 60 -8.57 1.27 -1.59
C ARG A 60 -9.58 0.61 -2.51
N LYS A 61 -9.69 1.10 -3.75
CA LYS A 61 -10.64 0.56 -4.74
C LYS A 61 -10.37 -0.91 -5.03
N LEU A 62 -9.11 -1.27 -5.29
CA LEU A 62 -8.76 -2.66 -5.58
C LEU A 62 -9.01 -3.57 -4.38
N MET A 63 -8.65 -3.15 -3.16
CA MET A 63 -8.84 -3.99 -1.97
C MET A 63 -10.30 -4.22 -1.64
N LEU A 64 -11.17 -3.22 -1.87
CA LEU A 64 -12.63 -3.41 -1.77
C LEU A 64 -13.15 -4.41 -2.81
N LYS A 65 -12.63 -4.36 -4.06
CA LYS A 65 -12.98 -5.34 -5.10
C LYS A 65 -12.52 -6.74 -4.75
N LEU A 66 -11.31 -6.90 -4.23
CA LEU A 66 -10.84 -8.22 -3.76
C LEU A 66 -11.70 -8.75 -2.60
N ASN A 67 -12.13 -7.86 -1.69
CA ASN A 67 -13.03 -8.26 -0.61
C ASN A 67 -14.39 -8.73 -1.13
N GLU A 68 -14.94 -8.08 -2.15
CA GLU A 68 -16.15 -8.52 -2.85
C GLU A 68 -15.97 -9.93 -3.44
N LEU A 69 -14.88 -10.15 -4.19
CA LEU A 69 -14.58 -11.42 -4.85
C LEU A 69 -14.39 -12.58 -3.84
N VAL A 70 -13.81 -12.30 -2.68
CA VAL A 70 -13.72 -13.28 -1.58
C VAL A 70 -15.11 -13.55 -0.99
N GLY A 71 -15.92 -12.50 -0.76
CA GLY A 71 -17.27 -12.64 -0.21
C GLY A 71 -18.23 -13.41 -1.13
N GLU A 72 -18.03 -13.32 -2.43
CA GLU A 72 -18.77 -14.08 -3.45
C GLU A 72 -18.24 -15.49 -3.68
N GLY A 73 -17.11 -15.85 -3.05
CA GLY A 73 -16.44 -17.13 -3.23
C GLY A 73 -15.78 -17.32 -4.59
N ILE A 74 -15.57 -16.24 -5.35
CA ILE A 74 -14.85 -16.25 -6.62
C ILE A 74 -13.35 -16.42 -6.36
N ILE A 75 -12.81 -15.75 -5.33
CA ILE A 75 -11.53 -16.09 -4.71
C ILE A 75 -11.82 -17.02 -3.54
N SER A 76 -11.19 -18.18 -3.55
CA SER A 76 -11.62 -19.33 -2.73
C SER A 76 -11.24 -19.24 -1.24
N ALA A 77 -10.38 -18.30 -0.85
CA ALA A 77 -9.92 -18.10 0.52
C ALA A 77 -9.56 -16.63 0.78
N PRO A 78 -9.36 -16.22 2.04
CA PRO A 78 -8.93 -14.88 2.37
C PRO A 78 -7.63 -14.47 1.66
N VAL A 79 -7.46 -13.16 1.47
CA VAL A 79 -6.28 -12.56 0.87
C VAL A 79 -5.56 -11.71 1.91
N ALA A 80 -4.28 -11.98 2.16
CA ALA A 80 -3.47 -11.12 3.00
C ALA A 80 -2.91 -9.97 2.15
N VAL A 81 -3.26 -8.74 2.49
CA VAL A 81 -2.79 -7.57 1.78
C VAL A 81 -1.88 -6.75 2.67
N SER A 82 -0.63 -6.60 2.24
CA SER A 82 0.35 -5.79 2.94
C SER A 82 0.79 -4.58 2.10
N ARG A 83 0.99 -3.47 2.76
CA ARG A 83 1.79 -2.38 2.23
C ARG A 83 3.21 -2.59 2.72
N ASP A 84 4.14 -2.61 1.77
CA ASP A 84 5.56 -2.82 2.03
C ASP A 84 6.12 -1.74 2.97
N HIS A 85 7.00 -2.13 3.88
CA HIS A 85 7.70 -1.22 4.80
C HIS A 85 8.70 -0.28 4.08
N LEU A 86 8.90 -0.42 2.78
CA LEU A 86 9.70 0.48 1.96
C LEU A 86 8.87 1.55 1.22
N ASP A 87 7.60 1.70 1.52
CA ASP A 87 6.80 2.83 1.01
C ASP A 87 7.35 4.14 1.57
N ALA A 88 7.63 5.09 0.69
CA ALA A 88 8.23 6.37 1.05
C ALA A 88 7.42 7.17 2.09
N GLY A 89 6.09 7.02 2.10
CA GLY A 89 5.22 7.63 3.12
C GLY A 89 5.39 7.05 4.53
N ALA A 90 6.06 5.91 4.66
CA ALA A 90 6.18 5.15 5.90
C ALA A 90 7.63 4.84 6.29
N THR A 91 8.60 5.55 5.71
CA THR A 91 10.02 5.31 5.95
C THR A 91 10.75 6.60 6.32
N ALA A 92 11.83 6.48 7.06
CA ALA A 92 12.84 7.50 7.25
C ALA A 92 14.19 6.94 6.78
N PHE A 93 14.45 7.07 5.48
CA PHE A 93 15.63 6.56 4.78
C PHE A 93 16.27 7.62 3.91
N PRO A 94 17.09 8.52 4.46
CA PRO A 94 17.57 9.73 3.79
C PRO A 94 18.29 9.53 2.47
N ARG A 95 18.79 8.36 2.19
CA ARG A 95 19.58 8.07 0.98
C ARG A 95 19.00 6.93 0.16
N ARG A 96 17.77 6.61 0.40
CA ARG A 96 17.07 5.50 -0.24
C ARG A 96 15.65 5.92 -0.64
N GLU A 97 14.61 5.40 0.04
CA GLU A 97 13.21 5.60 -0.34
C GLU A 97 12.70 7.03 -0.15
N THR A 98 13.30 7.78 0.76
CA THR A 98 12.89 9.17 1.07
C THR A 98 13.93 10.21 0.67
N GLU A 99 14.94 9.82 -0.11
CA GLU A 99 15.97 10.76 -0.57
C GLU A 99 15.39 11.91 -1.40
N ASN A 100 16.05 13.07 -1.30
CA ASN A 100 15.68 14.31 -2.01
C ASN A 100 14.34 14.93 -1.57
N MET A 101 13.91 14.74 -0.32
CA MET A 101 12.86 15.58 0.24
C MET A 101 13.29 17.04 0.23
N PRO A 102 12.52 17.97 -0.38
CA PRO A 102 12.95 19.36 -0.57
C PRO A 102 13.34 20.10 0.70
N ASP A 103 12.70 19.79 1.82
CA ASP A 103 12.92 20.37 3.14
C ASP A 103 13.98 19.62 3.99
N GLY A 104 14.56 18.54 3.47
CA GLY A 104 15.51 17.70 4.20
C GLY A 104 14.89 16.82 5.28
N SER A 105 13.59 16.63 5.29
CA SER A 105 12.86 15.81 6.29
C SER A 105 12.99 14.28 6.08
N ASP A 106 13.86 13.84 5.20
CA ASP A 106 14.11 12.42 4.90
C ASP A 106 14.39 11.58 6.15
N ALA A 107 15.08 12.16 7.13
CA ALA A 107 15.51 11.47 8.35
C ALA A 107 14.52 11.59 9.51
N ILE A 108 13.38 12.24 9.32
CA ILE A 108 12.42 12.47 10.41
C ILE A 108 11.67 11.17 10.71
N GLY A 109 12.03 10.54 11.83
CA GLY A 109 11.44 9.27 12.28
C GLY A 109 9.98 9.35 12.72
N ASP A 110 9.45 10.54 12.99
CA ASP A 110 8.05 10.74 13.39
C ASP A 110 7.06 10.28 12.33
N TRP A 111 7.39 10.42 11.05
CA TRP A 111 6.52 10.02 9.96
C TRP A 111 6.22 8.51 9.93
N PRO A 112 7.20 7.59 10.01
CA PRO A 112 6.92 6.16 10.15
C PRO A 112 6.14 5.81 11.40
N TYR A 113 6.41 6.44 12.54
CA TYR A 113 5.64 6.22 13.77
C TYR A 113 4.19 6.67 13.60
N LEU A 114 3.95 7.86 13.02
CA LEU A 114 2.61 8.35 12.74
C LEU A 114 1.86 7.43 11.77
N ASN A 115 2.53 6.95 10.72
CA ASN A 115 1.97 5.97 9.80
C ASN A 115 1.53 4.69 10.54
N ALA A 116 2.39 4.14 11.40
CA ALA A 116 2.06 2.94 12.18
C ALA A 116 0.85 3.17 13.09
N MET A 117 0.79 4.28 13.80
CA MET A 117 -0.34 4.62 14.68
C MET A 117 -1.64 4.79 13.90
N LEU A 118 -1.62 5.42 12.72
CA LEU A 118 -2.78 5.53 11.84
C LEU A 118 -3.28 4.16 11.38
N ASN A 119 -2.38 3.25 11.01
CA ASN A 119 -2.74 1.90 10.60
C ASN A 119 -3.35 1.08 11.75
N VAL A 120 -2.81 1.19 12.98
CA VAL A 120 -3.43 0.58 14.17
C VAL A 120 -4.83 1.15 14.41
N SER A 121 -4.96 2.47 14.38
CA SER A 121 -6.25 3.16 14.56
C SER A 121 -7.26 2.84 13.46
N GLY A 122 -6.79 2.61 12.23
CA GLY A 122 -7.59 2.21 11.08
C GLY A 122 -8.12 0.78 11.15
N GLY A 123 -7.52 -0.06 11.98
CA GLY A 123 -7.90 -1.47 12.17
C GLY A 123 -7.13 -2.45 11.28
N ALA A 124 -5.87 -2.17 10.95
CA ALA A 124 -5.00 -3.16 10.31
C ALA A 124 -4.80 -4.38 11.22
N ASP A 125 -4.77 -5.58 10.65
CA ASP A 125 -4.62 -6.82 11.41
C ASP A 125 -3.21 -7.00 11.96
N MET A 126 -2.22 -6.43 11.27
CA MET A 126 -0.84 -6.40 11.75
C MET A 126 -0.19 -5.08 11.36
N VAL A 127 0.53 -4.48 12.28
CA VAL A 127 1.37 -3.31 12.03
C VAL A 127 2.77 -3.59 12.56
N THR A 128 3.78 -3.26 11.76
CA THR A 128 5.18 -3.50 12.10
C THR A 128 5.97 -2.21 12.03
N ILE A 129 6.91 -2.05 12.93
CA ILE A 129 7.92 -1.01 12.89
C ILE A 129 9.28 -1.71 12.83
N HIS A 130 10.08 -1.33 11.85
CA HIS A 130 11.41 -1.86 11.66
C HIS A 130 12.44 -0.75 11.83
N GLN A 131 13.44 -1.00 12.65
CA GLN A 131 14.70 -0.30 12.60
C GLN A 131 15.66 -1.17 11.80
N ASN A 132 16.06 -0.72 10.62
CA ASN A 132 16.93 -1.50 9.77
C ASN A 132 18.33 -1.59 10.38
N GLY A 133 18.61 -2.71 11.01
CA GLY A 133 19.91 -3.06 11.51
C GLY A 133 20.94 -3.09 10.39
N GLY A 134 22.01 -2.35 10.55
CA GLY A 134 23.09 -2.22 9.57
C GLY A 134 23.23 -0.85 8.95
N ASP A 135 22.20 -0.04 8.94
CA ASP A 135 22.31 1.37 8.58
C ASP A 135 22.67 2.19 9.83
N ILE A 136 23.85 2.79 9.79
CA ILE A 136 24.30 3.72 10.82
C ILE A 136 23.41 4.97 10.70
N GLY A 137 22.61 5.24 11.74
CA GLY A 137 21.84 6.47 11.81
C GLY A 137 20.32 6.33 11.90
N GLY A 138 19.82 5.12 12.21
CA GLY A 138 18.45 4.98 12.67
C GLY A 138 17.37 5.08 11.60
N SER A 139 17.58 4.46 10.44
CA SER A 139 16.52 4.26 9.46
C SER A 139 15.37 3.50 10.07
N ILE A 140 14.16 4.06 9.98
CA ILE A 140 12.94 3.51 10.53
C ILE A 140 11.94 3.34 9.40
N SER A 141 11.18 2.24 9.45
CA SER A 141 10.07 2.01 8.51
C SER A 141 8.90 1.35 9.21
N ALA A 142 7.70 1.61 8.72
CA ALA A 142 6.47 0.97 9.15
C ALA A 142 5.86 0.16 8.02
N GLY A 143 5.31 -0.99 8.37
CA GLY A 143 4.54 -1.85 7.47
C GLY A 143 3.19 -2.17 8.06
N MET A 144 2.23 -2.58 7.24
CA MET A 144 0.92 -3.04 7.71
C MET A 144 0.39 -4.17 6.85
N THR A 145 -0.51 -4.97 7.43
CA THR A 145 -1.25 -6.02 6.74
C THR A 145 -2.71 -5.97 7.14
N VAL A 146 -3.59 -6.16 6.16
CA VAL A 146 -5.03 -6.38 6.34
C VAL A 146 -5.39 -7.73 5.75
N ILE A 147 -6.12 -8.55 6.48
CA ILE A 147 -6.67 -9.81 6.00
C ILE A 147 -8.06 -9.54 5.41
N ILE A 148 -8.19 -9.78 4.12
CA ILE A 148 -9.42 -9.59 3.36
C ILE A 148 -10.18 -10.92 3.38
N ASP A 149 -11.33 -10.95 4.05
CA ASP A 149 -12.11 -12.17 4.31
C ASP A 149 -13.52 -12.17 3.67
N GLY A 150 -13.84 -11.13 2.90
CA GLY A 150 -15.13 -10.98 2.24
C GLY A 150 -16.22 -10.36 3.11
N SER A 151 -15.96 -10.06 4.37
CA SER A 151 -16.96 -9.50 5.29
C SER A 151 -17.19 -8.00 5.11
N ALA A 152 -18.38 -7.54 5.53
CA ALA A 152 -18.70 -6.10 5.58
C ALA A 152 -17.83 -5.36 6.62
N GLU A 153 -17.44 -6.01 7.71
CA GLU A 153 -16.54 -5.46 8.71
C GLU A 153 -15.16 -5.18 8.11
N THR A 154 -14.63 -6.13 7.35
CA THR A 154 -13.37 -5.96 6.66
C THR A 154 -13.43 -4.87 5.59
N ALA A 155 -14.55 -4.70 4.89
CA ALA A 155 -14.72 -3.58 3.95
C ALA A 155 -14.56 -2.21 4.65
N VAL A 156 -15.07 -2.05 5.87
CA VAL A 156 -14.89 -0.81 6.65
C VAL A 156 -13.43 -0.60 7.05
N ARG A 157 -12.72 -1.65 7.42
CA ARG A 157 -11.28 -1.58 7.75
C ARG A 157 -10.43 -1.24 6.52
N ILE A 158 -10.73 -1.86 5.38
CA ILE A 158 -10.10 -1.54 4.08
C ILE A 158 -10.29 -0.07 3.76
N ASP A 159 -11.52 0.44 3.88
CA ASP A 159 -11.83 1.83 3.60
C ASP A 159 -10.96 2.79 4.41
N ARG A 160 -10.81 2.54 5.69
CA ARG A 160 -9.99 3.37 6.59
C ARG A 160 -8.50 3.22 6.32
N VAL A 161 -7.98 1.99 6.38
CA VAL A 161 -6.54 1.73 6.30
C VAL A 161 -5.97 2.15 4.95
N PHE A 162 -6.61 1.75 3.83
CA PHE A 162 -6.12 2.09 2.50
C PHE A 162 -6.47 3.50 2.02
N THR A 163 -7.13 4.29 2.87
CA THR A 163 -7.25 5.74 2.72
C THR A 163 -6.17 6.46 3.51
N THR A 164 -6.03 6.13 4.80
CA THR A 164 -5.11 6.88 5.70
C THR A 164 -3.65 6.53 5.47
N ASP A 165 -3.33 5.28 5.16
CA ASP A 165 -1.96 4.82 4.92
C ASP A 165 -1.30 5.54 3.72
N PRO A 166 -1.86 5.52 2.50
CA PRO A 166 -1.30 6.32 1.42
C PRO A 166 -1.52 7.82 1.61
N GLY A 167 -2.59 8.22 2.30
CA GLY A 167 -2.93 9.62 2.57
C GLY A 167 -1.86 10.34 3.37
N ILE A 168 -1.34 9.72 4.43
CA ILE A 168 -0.25 10.34 5.21
C ILE A 168 1.03 10.52 4.39
N GLY A 169 1.29 9.62 3.43
CA GLY A 169 2.39 9.78 2.49
C GLY A 169 2.23 11.00 1.59
N VAL A 170 1.03 11.25 1.07
CA VAL A 170 0.72 12.45 0.28
C VAL A 170 0.90 13.70 1.12
N VAL A 171 0.38 13.69 2.36
CA VAL A 171 0.53 14.81 3.31
C VAL A 171 2.00 15.11 3.56
N ARG A 172 2.80 14.10 3.87
CA ARG A 172 4.23 14.22 4.10
C ARG A 172 4.97 14.87 2.92
N TYR A 173 4.70 14.40 1.70
CA TYR A 173 5.34 14.96 0.51
C TYR A 173 4.91 16.41 0.23
N ALA A 174 3.65 16.74 0.49
CA ALA A 174 3.16 18.10 0.34
C ALA A 174 3.77 19.06 1.37
N ASP A 175 3.87 18.61 2.62
CA ASP A 175 4.52 19.34 3.72
C ASP A 175 6.00 19.59 3.41
N ALA A 176 6.68 18.61 2.83
CA ALA A 176 8.06 18.74 2.38
C ALA A 176 8.27 19.65 1.15
N GLY A 177 7.21 20.22 0.57
CA GLY A 177 7.30 21.14 -0.56
C GLY A 177 7.29 20.47 -1.94
N VAL A 178 6.87 19.20 -2.05
CA VAL A 178 6.73 18.52 -3.35
C VAL A 178 5.50 19.04 -4.07
N SER A 179 5.68 19.83 -5.11
CA SER A 179 4.62 20.54 -5.84
C SER A 179 3.49 19.64 -6.33
N LYS A 180 3.83 18.46 -6.86
CA LYS A 180 2.84 17.48 -7.34
C LYS A 180 1.94 16.94 -6.22
N ALA A 181 2.47 16.80 -5.01
CA ALA A 181 1.68 16.39 -3.86
C ALA A 181 0.79 17.52 -3.35
N GLN A 182 1.29 18.76 -3.37
CA GLN A 182 0.51 19.95 -3.03
C GLN A 182 -0.66 20.15 -4.01
N GLU A 183 -0.41 20.08 -5.30
CA GLU A 183 -1.45 20.14 -6.34
C GLU A 183 -2.51 19.04 -6.16
N PHE A 184 -2.09 17.82 -5.79
CA PHE A 184 -3.02 16.73 -5.50
C PHE A 184 -3.91 17.07 -4.30
N LEU A 185 -3.34 17.59 -3.20
CA LEU A 185 -4.11 17.96 -2.00
C LEU A 185 -5.16 19.04 -2.26
N GLU A 186 -4.83 20.05 -3.08
CA GLU A 186 -5.78 21.12 -3.46
C GLU A 186 -7.05 20.56 -4.10
N ASN A 187 -6.92 19.44 -4.82
CA ASN A 187 -8.01 18.78 -5.56
C ASN A 187 -8.57 17.53 -4.83
N SER A 188 -8.16 17.28 -3.61
CA SER A 188 -8.56 16.11 -2.81
C SER A 188 -9.48 16.47 -1.65
N ASP A 189 -10.06 15.46 -1.00
CA ASP A 189 -10.83 15.61 0.24
C ASP A 189 -9.95 15.70 1.50
N ILE A 190 -8.64 15.56 1.35
CA ILE A 190 -7.69 15.70 2.47
C ILE A 190 -7.64 17.19 2.85
N ARG A 191 -7.95 17.49 4.11
CA ARG A 191 -7.95 18.86 4.64
C ARG A 191 -6.79 19.06 5.59
N GLY A 192 -6.10 20.19 5.46
CA GLY A 192 -5.02 20.60 6.34
C GLY A 192 -4.45 21.95 5.91
N ASN A 193 -3.77 22.62 6.84
CA ASN A 193 -2.96 23.79 6.52
C ASN A 193 -1.53 23.29 6.24
N PHE A 194 -1.25 23.05 4.98
CA PHE A 194 0.11 22.71 4.52
C PHE A 194 0.80 24.01 4.15
N VAL A 195 1.87 24.33 4.80
CA VAL A 195 2.63 25.60 4.65
C VAL A 195 3.71 25.43 3.59
#